data_56e34c62b6b86d4f04ff187e20ec57bf
#
_entry.id   56e34c62b6b86d4f04ff187e20ec57bf
#
_cell.length_a   1.000
_cell.length_b   1.000
_cell.length_c   1.000
_cell.angle_alpha   90.00
_cell.angle_beta   90.00
_cell.angle_gamma   90.00
#
_symmetry.space_group_name_H-M   'P 1'
#
loop_
_entity.id
_entity.type
_entity.pdbx_description
1 polymer ?
#
loop_
_entity_poly.entity_id
_entity_poly.type
_entity_poly.pdbx_seq_one_letter_code
_entity_poly.pdbx_strand_id
1 'polypeptide(L)'
;MKIIVGGGISGLWLAAELKARNIPCCVIEKSALGQGQTLASQGMIHGGTKYALDGLLTKAASEIGAMPARWKHALKGEGTVDLSRVQLEREDQLLWSVESIAANLLGFFASKAMRSRMERIDPESEAAFDHPNFNGHLYRLSEPVLKLDTLVHAFAEILDGQVFQAEVTQLLTQDDKVVGVETSAGQFHGDVILTAGEGIEMLLSGLAGSYPVMQRRPLAMAVCKLTQPIPKVFGHQLGSGSKPKLTVSTHEFDGAQYLYLGGQLAEDGVTQDDDTVCANAKRALSEALSWLEPKVESIHIFRINRAEPSTREGNRPDTAFVSKLNNLIVAWPTKLALAPALADQVLQLLDEESKSATLPQWPKAPEGHYPWV
;
A
#
# COMPACT_ATOMS: atom_id res chain seq x y z
N MET A 1 -23.98 7.15 -12.57
CA MET A 1 -23.45 6.34 -11.46
C MET A 1 -22.04 5.91 -11.82
N LYS A 2 -21.05 6.13 -10.96
CA LYS A 2 -19.69 5.60 -11.15
C LYS A 2 -19.60 4.23 -10.48
N ILE A 3 -19.16 3.22 -11.22
CA ILE A 3 -18.95 1.83 -10.75
C ILE A 3 -17.45 1.63 -10.55
N ILE A 4 -17.01 1.51 -9.32
CA ILE A 4 -15.62 1.27 -8.97
C ILE A 4 -15.44 -0.24 -8.74
N VAL A 5 -14.64 -0.89 -9.57
CA VAL A 5 -14.37 -2.32 -9.48
C VAL A 5 -13.08 -2.54 -8.72
N GLY A 6 -13.19 -3.13 -7.53
CA GLY A 6 -12.10 -3.41 -6.59
C GLY A 6 -12.11 -2.55 -5.34
N GLY A 7 -12.29 -3.21 -4.19
CA GLY A 7 -12.36 -2.63 -2.83
C GLY A 7 -10.99 -2.53 -2.13
N GLY A 8 -9.90 -2.42 -2.88
CA GLY A 8 -8.59 -2.05 -2.33
C GLY A 8 -8.48 -0.56 -2.04
N ILE A 9 -7.33 -0.12 -1.48
CA ILE A 9 -7.12 1.28 -1.06
C ILE A 9 -7.44 2.30 -2.15
N SER A 10 -7.18 1.99 -3.43
CA SER A 10 -7.45 2.90 -4.55
C SER A 10 -8.93 3.13 -4.75
N GLY A 11 -9.71 2.03 -4.80
CA GLY A 11 -11.15 2.10 -4.97
C GLY A 11 -11.84 2.73 -3.78
N LEU A 12 -11.42 2.38 -2.56
CA LEU A 12 -11.96 2.93 -1.32
C LEU A 12 -11.70 4.44 -1.19
N TRP A 13 -10.45 4.89 -1.45
CA TRP A 13 -10.14 6.31 -1.42
C TRP A 13 -10.91 7.09 -2.47
N LEU A 14 -10.92 6.59 -3.71
CA LEU A 14 -11.68 7.23 -4.80
C LEU A 14 -13.17 7.33 -4.48
N ALA A 15 -13.78 6.26 -3.98
CA ALA A 15 -15.19 6.25 -3.62
C ALA A 15 -15.51 7.28 -2.52
N ALA A 16 -14.65 7.39 -1.50
CA ALA A 16 -14.78 8.39 -0.44
C ALA A 16 -14.68 9.83 -0.99
N GLU A 17 -13.75 10.09 -1.92
CA GLU A 17 -13.64 11.39 -2.60
C GLU A 17 -14.89 11.71 -3.44
N LEU A 18 -15.44 10.73 -4.14
CA LEU A 18 -16.67 10.91 -4.93
C LEU A 18 -17.87 11.18 -4.02
N LYS A 19 -18.02 10.40 -2.94
CA LYS A 19 -19.09 10.58 -1.95
C LYS A 19 -19.05 11.97 -1.32
N ALA A 20 -17.87 12.44 -0.92
CA ALA A 20 -17.71 13.78 -0.34
C ALA A 20 -18.06 14.92 -1.32
N ARG A 21 -17.98 14.64 -2.63
CA ARG A 21 -18.39 15.58 -3.70
C ARG A 21 -19.84 15.37 -4.16
N ASN A 22 -20.60 14.51 -3.51
CA ASN A 22 -21.96 14.13 -3.90
C ASN A 22 -22.05 13.54 -5.34
N ILE A 23 -20.97 12.90 -5.80
CA ILE A 23 -20.95 12.16 -7.07
C ILE A 23 -21.41 10.73 -6.81
N PRO A 24 -22.54 10.28 -7.39
CA PRO A 24 -23.07 8.95 -7.14
C PRO A 24 -22.10 7.86 -7.57
N CYS A 25 -21.72 6.98 -6.64
CA CYS A 25 -20.80 5.86 -6.88
C CYS A 25 -21.12 4.64 -6.03
N CYS A 26 -20.62 3.49 -6.47
CA CYS A 26 -20.55 2.28 -5.65
C CYS A 26 -19.23 1.56 -5.90
N VAL A 27 -18.82 0.76 -4.91
CA VAL A 27 -17.66 -0.14 -5.00
C VAL A 27 -18.17 -1.58 -5.08
N ILE A 28 -17.65 -2.34 -6.03
CA ILE A 28 -17.91 -3.77 -6.18
C ILE A 28 -16.61 -4.50 -5.88
N GLU A 29 -16.62 -5.34 -4.85
CA GLU A 29 -15.48 -6.13 -4.40
C GLU A 29 -15.83 -7.63 -4.41
N LYS A 30 -14.96 -8.45 -4.95
CA LYS A 30 -15.23 -9.89 -5.09
C LYS A 30 -15.17 -10.68 -3.79
N SER A 31 -14.31 -10.27 -2.86
CA SER A 31 -14.06 -11.00 -1.60
C SER A 31 -14.31 -10.14 -0.38
N ALA A 32 -13.35 -9.31 -0.01
CA ALA A 32 -13.42 -8.46 1.18
C ALA A 32 -12.66 -7.15 0.95
N LEU A 33 -13.10 -6.07 1.58
CA LEU A 33 -12.48 -4.75 1.47
C LEU A 33 -11.03 -4.80 1.97
N GLY A 34 -10.14 -4.21 1.21
CA GLY A 34 -8.71 -4.17 1.54
C GLY A 34 -7.98 -5.49 1.41
N GLN A 35 -8.66 -6.61 1.13
CA GLN A 35 -8.03 -7.90 0.91
C GLN A 35 -7.02 -7.84 -0.25
N GLY A 36 -5.92 -8.55 -0.17
CA GLY A 36 -4.85 -8.48 -1.15
C GLY A 36 -3.80 -7.42 -0.79
N GLN A 37 -3.36 -6.58 -1.73
CA GLN A 37 -2.20 -5.71 -1.57
C GLN A 37 -2.34 -4.66 -0.46
N THR A 38 -3.55 -4.22 -0.10
CA THR A 38 -3.77 -3.21 0.94
C THR A 38 -3.39 -3.74 2.31
N LEU A 39 -4.06 -4.81 2.78
CA LEU A 39 -3.80 -5.44 4.08
C LEU A 39 -2.50 -6.23 4.11
N ALA A 40 -1.97 -6.65 2.95
CA ALA A 40 -0.65 -7.25 2.83
C ALA A 40 0.49 -6.23 2.84
N SER A 41 0.22 -4.95 2.86
CA SER A 41 1.25 -3.92 3.02
C SER A 41 1.67 -3.78 4.49
N GLN A 42 2.78 -3.07 4.74
CA GLN A 42 3.25 -2.80 6.10
C GLN A 42 2.67 -1.50 6.69
N GLY A 43 1.66 -0.91 6.07
CA GLY A 43 1.00 0.32 6.54
C GLY A 43 1.84 1.59 6.46
N MET A 44 3.06 1.52 5.96
CA MET A 44 4.01 2.63 5.92
C MET A 44 3.70 3.61 4.78
N ILE A 45 3.48 4.87 5.09
CA ILE A 45 3.22 5.93 4.11
C ILE A 45 4.54 6.57 3.71
N HIS A 46 5.08 6.14 2.57
CA HIS A 46 6.37 6.62 2.10
C HIS A 46 6.28 7.90 1.28
N GLY A 47 7.10 8.90 1.63
CA GLY A 47 7.27 10.15 0.88
C GLY A 47 8.34 10.10 -0.22
N GLY A 48 8.70 8.90 -0.69
CA GLY A 48 9.62 8.75 -1.83
C GLY A 48 11.08 9.06 -1.52
N THR A 49 11.55 8.66 -0.36
CA THR A 49 12.94 8.79 0.11
C THR A 49 13.98 8.42 -0.95
N LYS A 50 13.69 7.39 -1.76
CA LYS A 50 14.55 6.91 -2.83
C LYS A 50 14.74 7.94 -3.96
N TYR A 51 13.69 8.68 -4.33
CA TYR A 51 13.76 9.66 -5.46
C TYR A 51 14.55 10.91 -5.11
N ALA A 52 14.67 11.21 -3.83
CA ALA A 52 15.50 12.30 -3.37
C ALA A 52 17.00 11.98 -3.51
N LEU A 53 17.38 10.70 -3.65
CA LEU A 53 18.76 10.26 -3.83
C LEU A 53 19.26 10.48 -5.26
N ASP A 54 18.38 10.36 -6.24
CA ASP A 54 18.78 10.49 -7.65
C ASP A 54 18.96 11.95 -8.09
N GLY A 55 18.78 12.92 -7.17
CA GLY A 55 19.01 14.35 -7.40
C GLY A 55 18.08 15.01 -8.44
N LEU A 56 17.16 14.26 -9.01
CA LEU A 56 16.23 14.72 -10.01
C LEU A 56 14.91 15.14 -9.34
N LEU A 57 14.61 16.43 -9.36
CA LEU A 57 13.28 16.98 -9.03
C LEU A 57 12.30 16.63 -10.16
N THR A 58 11.96 15.36 -10.29
CA THR A 58 10.94 14.91 -11.24
C THR A 58 9.55 15.21 -10.68
N LYS A 59 8.55 15.37 -11.57
CA LYS A 59 7.14 15.48 -11.18
C LYS A 59 6.73 14.33 -10.25
N ALA A 60 7.22 13.13 -10.53
CA ALA A 60 7.01 11.93 -9.72
C ALA A 60 7.56 12.06 -8.29
N ALA A 61 8.78 12.58 -8.13
CA ALA A 61 9.39 12.80 -6.82
C ALA A 61 8.63 13.86 -6.01
N SER A 62 8.09 14.89 -6.67
CA SER A 62 7.26 15.91 -6.02
C SER A 62 5.92 15.34 -5.58
N GLU A 63 5.24 14.55 -6.43
CA GLU A 63 3.94 13.95 -6.14
C GLU A 63 4.02 13.02 -4.93
N ILE A 64 4.91 12.04 -4.94
CA ILE A 64 5.06 11.11 -3.80
C ILE A 64 5.54 11.84 -2.55
N GLY A 65 6.36 12.87 -2.73
CA GLY A 65 6.86 13.72 -1.65
C GLY A 65 5.79 14.46 -0.86
N ALA A 66 4.65 14.77 -1.49
CA ALA A 66 3.53 15.43 -0.85
C ALA A 66 2.60 14.46 -0.09
N MET A 67 2.71 13.16 -0.33
CA MET A 67 1.77 12.16 0.22
C MET A 67 1.76 12.07 1.74
N PRO A 68 2.90 12.07 2.47
CA PRO A 68 2.85 12.02 3.93
C PRO A 68 2.05 13.16 4.56
N ALA A 69 2.20 14.38 4.02
CA ALA A 69 1.44 15.53 4.51
C ALA A 69 -0.07 15.37 4.20
N ARG A 70 -0.41 14.88 3.01
CA ARG A 70 -1.80 14.65 2.61
C ARG A 70 -2.48 13.57 3.45
N TRP A 71 -1.78 12.47 3.73
CA TRP A 71 -2.26 11.44 4.64
C TRP A 71 -2.46 11.99 6.06
N LYS A 72 -1.48 12.73 6.60
CA LYS A 72 -1.60 13.37 7.92
C LYS A 72 -2.79 14.33 7.99
N HIS A 73 -3.08 15.06 6.92
CA HIS A 73 -4.26 15.94 6.84
C HIS A 73 -5.57 15.13 6.92
N ALA A 74 -5.69 14.04 6.15
CA ALA A 74 -6.84 13.16 6.22
C ALA A 74 -7.00 12.48 7.60
N LEU A 75 -5.88 12.04 8.22
CA LEU A 75 -5.86 11.44 9.56
C LEU A 75 -6.26 12.42 10.68
N LYS A 76 -6.18 13.72 10.43
CA LYS A 76 -6.70 14.76 11.34
C LYS A 76 -8.16 15.13 11.08
N GLY A 77 -8.80 14.55 10.06
CA GLY A 77 -10.15 14.92 9.64
C GLY A 77 -10.24 16.27 8.92
N GLU A 78 -9.10 16.80 8.45
CA GLU A 78 -9.01 18.12 7.80
C GLU A 78 -9.11 18.02 6.26
N GLY A 79 -9.09 16.80 5.69
CA GLY A 79 -9.17 16.53 4.25
C GLY A 79 -10.62 16.32 3.74
N THR A 80 -10.76 16.15 2.43
CA THR A 80 -12.04 15.72 1.81
C THR A 80 -12.46 14.34 2.30
N VAL A 81 -11.48 13.46 2.51
CA VAL A 81 -11.65 12.13 3.12
C VAL A 81 -11.24 12.23 4.58
N ASP A 82 -12.19 12.02 5.48
CA ASP A 82 -11.95 12.04 6.93
C ASP A 82 -11.53 10.67 7.43
N LEU A 83 -10.26 10.52 7.78
CA LEU A 83 -9.66 9.32 8.36
C LEU A 83 -9.28 9.49 9.84
N SER A 84 -9.91 10.42 10.57
CA SER A 84 -9.59 10.71 11.98
C SER A 84 -9.82 9.54 12.93
N ARG A 85 -10.60 8.53 12.50
CA ARG A 85 -10.81 7.28 13.26
C ARG A 85 -9.74 6.20 13.02
N VAL A 86 -8.87 6.40 12.04
CA VAL A 86 -7.77 5.46 11.75
C VAL A 86 -6.72 5.55 12.85
N GLN A 87 -6.38 4.41 13.42
CA GLN A 87 -5.31 4.32 14.40
C GLN A 87 -3.95 4.30 13.71
N LEU A 88 -2.98 4.98 14.33
CA LEU A 88 -1.59 4.90 13.92
C LEU A 88 -0.85 3.87 14.77
N GLU A 89 -0.02 3.05 14.14
CA GLU A 89 1.00 2.29 14.87
C GLU A 89 2.13 3.22 15.33
N ARG A 90 2.50 4.20 14.48
CA ARG A 90 3.44 5.28 14.78
C ARG A 90 3.17 6.51 13.91
N GLU A 91 3.56 7.68 14.42
CA GLU A 91 3.53 8.94 13.65
C GLU A 91 4.73 9.10 12.69
N ASP A 92 5.74 8.26 12.85
CA ASP A 92 7.01 8.28 12.13
C ASP A 92 7.51 6.86 11.84
N GLN A 93 8.54 6.74 11.03
CA GLN A 93 9.27 5.50 10.79
C GLN A 93 10.70 5.64 11.27
N LEU A 94 11.30 4.52 11.66
CA LEU A 94 12.70 4.46 12.05
C LEU A 94 13.57 3.98 10.89
N LEU A 95 14.73 4.60 10.75
CA LEU A 95 15.79 4.13 9.87
C LEU A 95 17.02 3.88 10.73
N TRP A 96 17.61 2.70 10.62
CA TRP A 96 18.83 2.40 11.38
C TRP A 96 19.89 1.75 10.53
N SER A 97 21.13 1.95 10.93
CA SER A 97 22.29 1.27 10.35
C SER A 97 23.20 0.76 11.46
N VAL A 98 23.88 -0.35 11.22
CA VAL A 98 25.00 -0.80 12.05
C VAL A 98 26.29 -0.17 11.58
N GLU A 99 27.30 -0.01 12.46
CA GLU A 99 28.51 0.80 12.26
C GLU A 99 29.24 0.71 10.90
N SER A 100 29.28 -0.47 10.31
CA SER A 100 30.07 -0.68 9.07
C SER A 100 29.51 0.02 7.82
N ILE A 101 28.33 0.64 7.90
CA ILE A 101 27.59 1.20 6.76
C ILE A 101 27.58 2.75 6.77
N ALA A 102 28.10 3.37 7.82
CA ALA A 102 28.09 4.83 8.02
C ALA A 102 28.71 5.63 6.85
N ALA A 103 29.71 5.10 6.16
CA ALA A 103 30.35 5.77 5.03
C ALA A 103 29.43 5.94 3.79
N ASN A 104 28.48 5.02 3.57
CA ASN A 104 27.55 5.08 2.44
C ASN A 104 26.28 5.92 2.74
N LEU A 105 26.06 6.26 4.00
CA LEU A 105 24.97 7.15 4.43
C LEU A 105 25.14 8.59 3.92
N LEU A 106 26.36 9.04 3.64
CA LEU A 106 26.59 10.38 3.07
C LEU A 106 25.88 10.56 1.73
N GLY A 107 25.83 9.51 0.88
CA GLY A 107 25.05 9.53 -0.36
C GLY A 107 23.54 9.55 -0.11
N PHE A 108 23.08 8.83 0.92
CA PHE A 108 21.67 8.81 1.31
C PHE A 108 21.18 10.18 1.82
N PHE A 109 22.06 10.96 2.45
CA PHE A 109 21.77 12.30 2.97
C PHE A 109 22.05 13.45 1.99
N ALA A 110 22.46 13.15 0.77
CA ALA A 110 22.92 14.20 -0.16
C ALA A 110 21.80 15.16 -0.57
N SER A 111 20.52 14.73 -0.61
CA SER A 111 19.43 15.61 -1.03
C SER A 111 18.87 16.46 0.10
N LYS A 112 18.60 17.75 -0.20
CA LYS A 112 17.98 18.70 0.72
C LYS A 112 16.58 18.25 1.17
N ALA A 113 15.83 17.58 0.27
CA ALA A 113 14.49 17.08 0.53
C ALA A 113 14.47 15.92 1.55
N MET A 114 15.53 15.10 1.58
CA MET A 114 15.70 14.07 2.60
C MET A 114 16.00 14.66 3.97
N ARG A 115 16.95 15.59 4.00
CA ARG A 115 17.37 16.27 5.25
C ARG A 115 16.22 16.99 5.96
N SER A 116 15.22 17.48 5.22
CA SER A 116 14.06 18.16 5.80
C SER A 116 13.02 17.22 6.43
N ARG A 117 13.08 15.91 6.16
CA ARG A 117 12.11 14.92 6.64
C ARG A 117 12.69 13.93 7.64
N MET A 118 14.00 13.90 7.76
CA MET A 118 14.72 12.93 8.55
C MET A 118 15.55 13.61 9.61
N GLU A 119 15.42 13.15 10.82
CA GLU A 119 16.12 13.64 11.99
C GLU A 119 16.98 12.50 12.56
N ARG A 120 18.26 12.79 12.83
CA ARG A 120 19.06 11.88 13.65
C ARG A 120 18.60 12.01 15.10
N ILE A 121 18.30 10.89 15.70
CA ILE A 121 17.83 10.84 17.08
C ILE A 121 18.77 10.02 17.95
N ASP A 122 18.71 10.28 19.27
CA ASP A 122 19.41 9.48 20.25
C ASP A 122 18.72 8.11 20.38
N PRO A 123 19.45 7.00 20.29
CA PRO A 123 18.89 5.65 20.50
C PRO A 123 18.14 5.50 21.82
N GLU A 124 18.59 6.15 22.90
CA GLU A 124 17.93 6.13 24.22
C GLU A 124 16.49 6.70 24.18
N SER A 125 16.16 7.49 23.16
CA SER A 125 14.80 8.00 22.98
C SER A 125 13.78 6.98 22.43
N GLU A 126 14.25 5.80 22.02
CA GLU A 126 13.43 4.77 21.39
C GLU A 126 13.60 3.42 22.10
N ALA A 127 12.55 2.92 22.74
CA ALA A 127 12.60 1.71 23.56
C ALA A 127 13.20 0.48 22.87
N ALA A 128 13.05 0.37 21.54
CA ALA A 128 13.64 -0.72 20.76
C ALA A 128 15.14 -0.55 20.51
N PHE A 129 15.70 0.63 20.76
CA PHE A 129 17.10 0.97 20.49
C PHE A 129 17.85 1.44 21.73
N ASP A 130 17.14 1.69 22.85
CA ASP A 130 17.72 1.95 24.16
C ASP A 130 18.32 0.66 24.75
N HIS A 131 19.46 0.28 24.21
CA HIS A 131 20.13 -0.95 24.59
C HIS A 131 21.65 -0.82 24.46
N PRO A 132 22.45 -1.26 25.47
CA PRO A 132 23.89 -1.08 25.47
C PRO A 132 24.62 -1.78 24.30
N ASN A 133 24.00 -2.80 23.72
CA ASN A 133 24.54 -3.52 22.55
C ASN A 133 24.12 -2.92 21.22
N PHE A 134 23.27 -1.89 21.20
CA PHE A 134 23.00 -1.17 19.95
C PHE A 134 24.18 -0.22 19.66
N ASN A 135 24.87 -0.50 18.59
CA ASN A 135 26.01 0.29 18.16
C ASN A 135 25.82 0.71 16.70
N GLY A 136 25.09 1.79 16.49
CA GLY A 136 24.73 2.23 15.15
C GLY A 136 24.18 3.64 15.13
N HIS A 137 23.59 4.00 14.01
CA HIS A 137 22.93 5.28 13.85
C HIS A 137 21.43 5.07 13.70
N LEU A 138 20.65 5.90 14.40
CA LEU A 138 19.20 5.91 14.38
C LEU A 138 18.68 7.24 13.86
N TYR A 139 17.69 7.14 12.98
CA TYR A 139 17.02 8.30 12.39
C TYR A 139 15.51 8.12 12.45
N ARG A 140 14.81 9.22 12.60
CA ARG A 140 13.36 9.33 12.53
C ARG A 140 12.97 9.95 11.20
N LEU A 141 12.01 9.32 10.51
CA LEU A 141 11.43 9.79 9.26
C LEU A 141 9.97 10.17 9.52
N SER A 142 9.60 11.43 9.31
CA SER A 142 8.25 11.97 9.59
C SER A 142 7.19 11.45 8.62
N GLU A 143 7.04 10.13 8.56
CA GLU A 143 6.13 9.39 7.70
C GLU A 143 5.31 8.40 8.54
N PRO A 144 3.96 8.49 8.58
CA PRO A 144 3.16 7.69 9.50
C PRO A 144 3.10 6.21 9.09
N VAL A 145 2.88 5.36 10.10
CA VAL A 145 2.57 3.93 9.94
C VAL A 145 1.15 3.70 10.40
N LEU A 146 0.30 3.21 9.51
CA LEU A 146 -1.13 3.02 9.73
C LEU A 146 -1.42 1.63 10.26
N LYS A 147 -2.39 1.53 11.16
CA LYS A 147 -3.03 0.26 11.51
C LYS A 147 -4.10 -0.04 10.46
N LEU A 148 -3.79 -0.96 9.53
CA LEU A 148 -4.53 -1.12 8.28
C LEU A 148 -5.94 -1.68 8.43
N ASP A 149 -6.20 -2.51 9.44
CA ASP A 149 -7.55 -2.97 9.76
C ASP A 149 -8.47 -1.79 10.10
N THR A 150 -7.98 -0.84 10.90
CA THR A 150 -8.75 0.38 11.22
C THR A 150 -8.90 1.31 10.01
N LEU A 151 -7.96 1.29 9.09
CA LEU A 151 -8.08 2.02 7.82
C LEU A 151 -9.21 1.45 6.95
N VAL A 152 -9.26 0.12 6.80
CA VAL A 152 -10.33 -0.55 6.04
C VAL A 152 -11.67 -0.32 6.70
N HIS A 153 -11.74 -0.45 8.03
CA HIS A 153 -12.94 -0.17 8.83
C HIS A 153 -13.45 1.26 8.63
N ALA A 154 -12.58 2.26 8.72
CA ALA A 154 -12.95 3.66 8.50
C ALA A 154 -13.55 3.89 7.10
N PHE A 155 -12.97 3.29 6.06
CA PHE A 155 -13.56 3.36 4.72
C PHE A 155 -14.91 2.62 4.63
N ALA A 156 -15.05 1.46 5.29
CA ALA A 156 -16.32 0.72 5.33
C ALA A 156 -17.44 1.53 6.00
N GLU A 157 -17.12 2.33 7.03
CA GLU A 157 -18.05 3.27 7.65
C GLU A 157 -18.36 4.47 6.74
N ILE A 158 -17.32 5.12 6.18
CA ILE A 158 -17.49 6.25 5.24
C ILE A 158 -18.39 5.85 4.07
N LEU A 159 -18.22 4.64 3.53
CA LEU A 159 -18.90 4.13 2.35
C LEU A 159 -20.11 3.26 2.68
N ASP A 160 -20.66 3.34 3.89
CA ASP A 160 -21.81 2.51 4.26
C ASP A 160 -22.96 2.65 3.27
N GLY A 161 -23.52 1.50 2.86
CA GLY A 161 -24.52 1.40 1.80
C GLY A 161 -24.01 1.54 0.36
N GLN A 162 -22.70 1.69 0.13
CA GLN A 162 -22.10 1.89 -1.21
C GLN A 162 -21.05 0.83 -1.58
N VAL A 163 -20.80 -0.17 -0.72
CA VAL A 163 -19.81 -1.24 -0.95
C VAL A 163 -20.51 -2.58 -1.02
N PHE A 164 -20.37 -3.28 -2.15
CA PHE A 164 -21.11 -4.50 -2.44
C PHE A 164 -20.16 -5.66 -2.75
N GLN A 165 -20.54 -6.84 -2.26
CA GLN A 165 -19.83 -8.07 -2.56
C GLN A 165 -20.39 -8.72 -3.82
N ALA A 166 -19.61 -8.68 -4.90
CA ALA A 166 -19.88 -9.42 -6.12
C ALA A 166 -18.57 -9.54 -6.94
N GLU A 167 -18.42 -10.62 -7.66
CA GLU A 167 -17.31 -10.77 -8.61
C GLU A 167 -17.72 -10.22 -9.97
N VAL A 168 -16.99 -9.20 -10.44
CA VAL A 168 -17.14 -8.71 -11.81
C VAL A 168 -16.44 -9.67 -12.74
N THR A 169 -17.22 -10.31 -13.62
CA THR A 169 -16.75 -11.34 -14.56
C THR A 169 -16.48 -10.79 -15.96
N GLN A 170 -17.21 -9.73 -16.34
CA GLN A 170 -17.10 -9.13 -17.66
C GLN A 170 -17.52 -7.66 -17.65
N LEU A 171 -16.95 -6.88 -18.58
CA LEU A 171 -17.39 -5.51 -18.88
C LEU A 171 -18.49 -5.57 -19.96
N LEU A 172 -19.61 -4.91 -19.70
CA LEU A 172 -20.70 -4.77 -20.66
C LEU A 172 -20.37 -3.66 -21.66
N THR A 173 -20.45 -3.96 -22.95
CA THR A 173 -20.15 -3.00 -24.02
C THR A 173 -21.34 -2.74 -24.92
N GLN A 174 -21.46 -1.51 -25.38
CA GLN A 174 -22.40 -1.07 -26.41
C GLN A 174 -21.74 0.02 -27.26
N ASP A 175 -21.73 -0.13 -28.58
CA ASP A 175 -21.15 0.83 -29.53
C ASP A 175 -19.69 1.22 -29.15
N ASP A 176 -18.84 0.22 -28.88
CA ASP A 176 -17.45 0.34 -28.45
C ASP A 176 -17.23 1.09 -27.12
N LYS A 177 -18.29 1.32 -26.34
CA LYS A 177 -18.23 1.91 -25.00
C LYS A 177 -18.58 0.90 -23.93
N VAL A 178 -17.90 1.00 -22.79
CA VAL A 178 -18.26 0.24 -21.60
C VAL A 178 -19.47 0.91 -20.94
N VAL A 179 -20.56 0.15 -20.79
CA VAL A 179 -21.83 0.67 -20.25
C VAL A 179 -22.21 0.08 -18.90
N GLY A 180 -21.36 -0.81 -18.36
CA GLY A 180 -21.61 -1.47 -17.07
C GLY A 180 -20.74 -2.69 -16.87
N VAL A 181 -21.15 -3.51 -15.93
CA VAL A 181 -20.48 -4.75 -15.52
C VAL A 181 -21.46 -5.92 -15.44
N GLU A 182 -21.01 -7.10 -15.85
CA GLU A 182 -21.62 -8.39 -15.50
C GLU A 182 -20.96 -8.87 -14.21
N THR A 183 -21.74 -9.32 -13.25
CA THR A 183 -21.24 -9.80 -11.97
C THR A 183 -21.90 -11.13 -11.59
N SER A 184 -21.34 -11.80 -10.57
CA SER A 184 -21.94 -12.99 -9.95
C SER A 184 -23.34 -12.72 -9.34
N ALA A 185 -23.70 -11.45 -9.11
CA ALA A 185 -24.98 -11.03 -8.55
C ALA A 185 -25.94 -10.40 -9.59
N GLY A 186 -25.53 -10.34 -10.88
CA GLY A 186 -26.30 -9.78 -11.99
C GLY A 186 -25.61 -8.58 -12.65
N GLN A 187 -26.29 -7.98 -13.62
CA GLN A 187 -25.76 -6.83 -14.39
C GLN A 187 -25.99 -5.51 -13.65
N PHE A 188 -25.02 -4.61 -13.78
CA PHE A 188 -25.15 -3.27 -13.27
C PHE A 188 -24.60 -2.23 -14.27
N HIS A 189 -25.38 -1.21 -14.58
CA HIS A 189 -25.05 -0.23 -15.61
C HIS A 189 -24.57 1.09 -15.00
N GLY A 190 -23.50 1.63 -15.60
CA GLY A 190 -22.89 2.91 -15.20
C GLY A 190 -21.49 3.06 -15.80
N ASP A 191 -20.82 4.16 -15.45
CA ASP A 191 -19.45 4.45 -15.88
C ASP A 191 -18.46 3.63 -15.04
N VAL A 192 -17.62 2.84 -15.67
CA VAL A 192 -16.74 1.90 -15.01
C VAL A 192 -15.34 2.45 -14.78
N ILE A 193 -14.84 2.27 -13.55
CA ILE A 193 -13.49 2.61 -13.13
C ILE A 193 -12.85 1.35 -12.53
N LEU A 194 -11.79 0.85 -13.15
CA LEU A 194 -11.09 -0.35 -12.72
C LEU A 194 -9.96 -0.02 -11.74
N THR A 195 -10.09 -0.50 -10.51
CA THR A 195 -9.08 -0.42 -9.44
C THR A 195 -8.79 -1.80 -8.83
N ALA A 196 -9.13 -2.88 -9.57
CA ALA A 196 -9.14 -4.27 -9.11
C ALA A 196 -7.74 -4.95 -9.08
N GLY A 197 -6.65 -4.17 -9.08
CA GLY A 197 -5.29 -4.72 -9.02
C GLY A 197 -5.03 -5.75 -10.12
N GLU A 198 -4.74 -7.02 -9.76
CA GLU A 198 -4.50 -8.10 -10.74
C GLU A 198 -5.74 -8.47 -11.57
N GLY A 199 -6.94 -8.27 -11.04
CA GLY A 199 -8.19 -8.56 -11.74
C GLY A 199 -8.42 -7.71 -12.99
N ILE A 200 -7.73 -6.57 -13.11
CA ILE A 200 -7.85 -5.68 -14.27
C ILE A 200 -7.45 -6.38 -15.57
N GLU A 201 -6.39 -7.18 -15.55
CA GLU A 201 -5.91 -7.89 -16.75
C GLU A 201 -6.98 -8.78 -17.37
N MET A 202 -7.68 -9.57 -16.54
CA MET A 202 -8.77 -10.44 -16.98
C MET A 202 -9.93 -9.62 -17.58
N LEU A 203 -10.33 -8.55 -16.91
CA LEU A 203 -11.44 -7.71 -17.35
C LEU A 203 -11.14 -7.00 -18.69
N LEU A 204 -9.89 -6.56 -18.90
CA LEU A 204 -9.47 -5.94 -20.15
C LEU A 204 -9.32 -6.94 -21.30
N SER A 205 -8.97 -8.21 -21.03
CA SER A 205 -8.78 -9.22 -22.06
C SER A 205 -10.05 -9.54 -22.85
N GLY A 206 -11.23 -9.25 -22.31
CA GLY A 206 -12.53 -9.39 -22.98
C GLY A 206 -12.90 -8.24 -23.91
N LEU A 207 -12.08 -7.18 -23.97
CA LEU A 207 -12.37 -6.01 -24.79
C LEU A 207 -11.53 -5.98 -26.09
N ALA A 208 -12.12 -5.48 -27.16
CA ALA A 208 -11.38 -5.18 -28.38
C ALA A 208 -10.61 -3.86 -28.23
N GLY A 209 -9.35 -3.82 -28.67
CA GLY A 209 -8.53 -2.59 -28.65
C GLY A 209 -7.19 -2.76 -27.95
N SER A 210 -6.46 -1.65 -27.80
CA SER A 210 -5.17 -1.60 -27.11
C SER A 210 -5.36 -1.02 -25.70
N TYR A 211 -5.07 -1.82 -24.69
CA TYR A 211 -5.21 -1.45 -23.28
C TYR A 211 -3.87 -1.47 -22.55
N PRO A 212 -3.74 -0.77 -21.43
CA PRO A 212 -2.53 -0.80 -20.63
C PRO A 212 -2.19 -2.23 -20.20
N VAL A 213 -0.96 -2.63 -20.45
CA VAL A 213 -0.45 -3.94 -20.03
C VAL A 213 -0.06 -3.87 -18.57
N MET A 214 -0.42 -4.89 -17.80
CA MET A 214 -0.04 -5.04 -16.40
C MET A 214 1.23 -5.87 -16.28
N GLN A 215 2.05 -5.56 -15.28
CA GLN A 215 3.12 -6.42 -14.79
C GLN A 215 2.85 -6.85 -13.36
N ARG A 216 3.34 -8.04 -13.00
CA ARG A 216 3.39 -8.55 -11.63
C ARG A 216 4.81 -8.42 -11.11
N ARG A 217 4.94 -7.81 -9.94
CA ARG A 217 6.22 -7.81 -9.22
C ARG A 217 6.01 -8.50 -7.88
N PRO A 218 6.30 -9.81 -7.82
CA PRO A 218 6.04 -10.62 -6.65
C PRO A 218 6.91 -10.23 -5.45
N LEU A 219 6.46 -10.64 -4.26
CA LEU A 219 7.18 -10.59 -2.98
C LEU A 219 6.95 -11.89 -2.22
N ALA A 220 7.97 -12.33 -1.49
CA ALA A 220 7.87 -13.39 -0.48
C ALA A 220 8.10 -12.75 0.90
N MET A 221 7.02 -12.32 1.53
CA MET A 221 7.05 -11.68 2.85
C MET A 221 7.14 -12.74 3.94
N ALA A 222 7.87 -12.47 5.03
CA ALA A 222 7.96 -13.37 6.16
C ALA A 222 7.23 -12.79 7.38
N VAL A 223 6.34 -13.56 7.97
CA VAL A 223 5.63 -13.26 9.21
C VAL A 223 6.21 -14.11 10.33
N CYS A 224 6.93 -13.49 11.25
CA CYS A 224 7.61 -14.15 12.36
C CYS A 224 6.79 -13.99 13.63
N LYS A 225 6.19 -15.08 14.14
CA LYS A 225 5.57 -15.11 15.47
C LYS A 225 6.66 -15.19 16.52
N LEU A 226 6.60 -14.36 17.55
CA LEU A 226 7.56 -14.34 18.63
C LEU A 226 7.09 -15.16 19.83
N THR A 227 8.03 -15.83 20.53
CA THR A 227 7.74 -16.52 21.80
C THR A 227 7.56 -15.55 22.96
N GLN A 228 8.18 -14.37 22.87
CA GLN A 228 8.12 -13.30 23.85
C GLN A 228 8.08 -11.96 23.12
N PRO A 229 7.28 -11.00 23.59
CA PRO A 229 7.22 -9.69 22.98
C PRO A 229 8.55 -8.93 23.18
N ILE A 230 8.89 -8.14 22.19
CA ILE A 230 9.97 -7.16 22.22
C ILE A 230 9.38 -5.76 22.05
N PRO A 231 10.12 -4.67 22.35
CA PRO A 231 9.66 -3.33 22.00
C PRO A 231 9.31 -3.21 20.50
N LYS A 232 8.22 -2.51 20.18
CA LYS A 232 7.71 -2.38 18.81
C LYS A 232 8.73 -1.69 17.89
N VAL A 233 8.91 -2.25 16.69
CA VAL A 233 9.78 -1.70 15.65
C VAL A 233 8.97 -1.48 14.38
N PHE A 234 9.04 -0.26 13.84
CA PHE A 234 8.45 0.11 12.55
C PHE A 234 9.49 0.91 11.78
N GLY A 235 10.09 0.30 10.77
CA GLY A 235 11.11 1.01 10.01
C GLY A 235 11.99 0.11 9.16
N HIS A 236 13.17 0.64 8.82
CA HIS A 236 14.04 0.07 7.81
C HIS A 236 15.48 -0.03 8.28
N GLN A 237 16.05 -1.24 8.20
CA GLN A 237 17.49 -1.40 8.29
C GLN A 237 18.11 -0.96 6.96
N LEU A 238 19.01 0.02 7.02
CA LEU A 238 19.78 0.49 5.88
C LEU A 238 20.90 -0.50 5.56
N GLY A 239 21.12 -0.74 4.26
CA GLY A 239 22.23 -1.52 3.73
C GLY A 239 23.20 -0.63 2.93
N SER A 240 24.14 -1.25 2.24
CA SER A 240 25.05 -0.57 1.32
C SER A 240 24.39 -0.13 -0.01
N GLY A 241 23.19 -0.63 -0.29
CA GLY A 241 22.43 -0.33 -1.50
C GLY A 241 21.42 0.82 -1.33
N SER A 242 20.75 1.18 -2.42
CA SER A 242 19.67 2.19 -2.44
C SER A 242 18.33 1.69 -1.87
N LYS A 243 18.23 0.38 -1.57
CA LYS A 243 17.03 -0.25 -0.98
C LYS A 243 17.32 -0.64 0.46
N PRO A 244 16.31 -0.59 1.35
CA PRO A 244 16.44 -1.17 2.69
C PRO A 244 16.79 -2.66 2.62
N LYS A 245 17.76 -3.10 3.42
CA LYS A 245 18.12 -4.52 3.57
C LYS A 245 16.93 -5.29 4.15
N LEU A 246 16.32 -4.72 5.19
CA LEU A 246 15.16 -5.27 5.86
C LEU A 246 14.18 -4.15 6.21
N THR A 247 12.89 -4.40 6.01
CA THR A 247 11.79 -3.59 6.55
C THR A 247 11.07 -4.39 7.60
N VAL A 248 10.85 -3.81 8.78
CA VAL A 248 10.21 -4.46 9.91
C VAL A 248 8.97 -3.66 10.32
N SER A 249 7.85 -4.34 10.50
CA SER A 249 6.69 -3.81 11.19
C SER A 249 6.19 -4.81 12.24
N THR A 250 5.87 -4.29 13.43
CA THR A 250 5.39 -5.09 14.56
C THR A 250 3.87 -5.11 14.56
N HIS A 251 3.27 -6.28 14.71
CA HIS A 251 1.84 -6.46 14.81
C HIS A 251 1.50 -7.29 16.05
N GLU A 252 0.33 -7.06 16.61
CA GLU A 252 -0.20 -7.81 17.75
C GLU A 252 -1.55 -8.39 17.36
N PHE A 253 -1.70 -9.70 17.51
CA PHE A 253 -2.94 -10.38 17.22
C PHE A 253 -3.10 -11.58 18.17
N ASP A 254 -4.28 -11.74 18.74
CA ASP A 254 -4.67 -12.84 19.66
C ASP A 254 -3.63 -13.08 20.78
N GLY A 255 -3.16 -11.99 21.39
CA GLY A 255 -2.19 -12.02 22.48
C GLY A 255 -0.76 -12.40 22.09
N ALA A 256 -0.48 -12.60 20.81
CA ALA A 256 0.84 -12.86 20.27
C ALA A 256 1.39 -11.65 19.50
N GLN A 257 2.72 -11.51 19.50
CA GLN A 257 3.42 -10.50 18.71
C GLN A 257 4.05 -11.11 17.46
N TYR A 258 3.90 -10.41 16.35
CA TYR A 258 4.40 -10.78 15.04
C TYR A 258 5.31 -9.69 14.49
N LEU A 259 6.43 -10.09 13.89
CA LEU A 259 7.25 -9.22 13.07
C LEU A 259 7.01 -9.54 11.60
N TYR A 260 6.52 -8.57 10.85
CA TYR A 260 6.30 -8.69 9.41
C TYR A 260 7.49 -8.11 8.66
N LEU A 261 8.19 -8.95 7.92
CA LEU A 261 9.47 -8.65 7.30
C LEU A 261 9.33 -8.46 5.79
N GLY A 262 9.89 -7.37 5.29
CA GLY A 262 9.94 -7.00 3.87
C GLY A 262 11.31 -6.47 3.46
N GLY A 263 11.33 -5.59 2.48
CA GLY A 263 12.56 -5.02 1.93
C GLY A 263 13.24 -5.94 0.92
N GLN A 264 14.57 -5.91 0.84
CA GLN A 264 15.34 -6.74 -0.08
C GLN A 264 15.12 -8.25 0.17
N LEU A 265 14.96 -8.64 1.44
CA LEU A 265 14.63 -10.01 1.83
C LEU A 265 13.42 -10.57 1.05
N ALA A 266 12.34 -9.79 0.97
CA ALA A 266 11.11 -10.22 0.31
C ALA A 266 11.22 -10.24 -1.23
N GLU A 267 12.06 -9.39 -1.82
CA GLU A 267 12.36 -9.40 -3.25
C GLU A 267 13.23 -10.60 -3.64
N ASP A 268 14.28 -10.89 -2.87
CA ASP A 268 15.20 -12.01 -3.12
C ASP A 268 14.53 -13.38 -2.88
N GLY A 269 13.56 -13.44 -1.96
CA GLY A 269 12.82 -14.66 -1.64
C GLY A 269 11.87 -15.17 -2.73
N VAL A 270 11.59 -14.38 -3.77
CA VAL A 270 10.60 -14.70 -4.79
C VAL A 270 10.87 -16.01 -5.53
N THR A 271 12.12 -16.28 -5.82
CA THR A 271 12.58 -17.47 -6.56
C THR A 271 13.06 -18.62 -5.65
N GLN A 272 12.96 -18.44 -4.32
CA GLN A 272 13.41 -19.39 -3.32
C GLN A 272 12.22 -20.20 -2.79
N ASP A 273 12.51 -21.41 -2.30
CA ASP A 273 11.54 -22.19 -1.53
C ASP A 273 11.32 -21.58 -0.13
N ASP A 274 10.23 -21.97 0.53
CA ASP A 274 9.84 -21.39 1.80
C ASP A 274 10.83 -21.68 2.93
N ASP A 275 11.48 -22.85 2.93
CA ASP A 275 12.50 -23.19 3.94
C ASP A 275 13.71 -22.26 3.83
N THR A 276 14.16 -22.00 2.61
CA THR A 276 15.25 -21.05 2.33
C THR A 276 14.87 -19.63 2.75
N VAL A 277 13.65 -19.18 2.42
CA VAL A 277 13.16 -17.85 2.84
C VAL A 277 13.05 -17.75 4.36
N CYS A 278 12.55 -18.80 5.04
CA CYS A 278 12.51 -18.87 6.51
C CYS A 278 13.90 -18.77 7.14
N ALA A 279 14.89 -19.50 6.61
CA ALA A 279 16.27 -19.45 7.10
C ALA A 279 16.88 -18.03 6.90
N ASN A 280 16.65 -17.44 5.73
CA ASN A 280 17.09 -16.08 5.42
C ASN A 280 16.41 -15.04 6.32
N ALA A 281 15.10 -15.18 6.59
CA ALA A 281 14.36 -14.31 7.48
C ALA A 281 14.90 -14.36 8.93
N LYS A 282 15.15 -15.55 9.45
CA LYS A 282 15.78 -15.72 10.78
C LYS A 282 17.12 -15.02 10.86
N ARG A 283 17.98 -15.25 9.87
CA ARG A 283 19.31 -14.63 9.81
C ARG A 283 19.20 -13.10 9.70
N ALA A 284 18.38 -12.59 8.78
CA ALA A 284 18.19 -11.15 8.58
C ALA A 284 17.66 -10.48 9.85
N LEU A 285 16.72 -11.11 10.54
CA LEU A 285 16.15 -10.59 11.79
C LEU A 285 17.21 -10.57 12.91
N SER A 286 17.99 -11.64 13.08
CA SER A 286 19.04 -11.70 14.09
C SER A 286 20.19 -10.71 13.84
N GLU A 287 20.47 -10.37 12.58
CA GLU A 287 21.43 -9.32 12.22
C GLU A 287 20.86 -7.92 12.42
N ALA A 288 19.58 -7.71 12.02
CA ALA A 288 18.94 -6.41 12.02
C ALA A 288 18.57 -5.89 13.41
N LEU A 289 18.25 -6.80 14.33
CA LEU A 289 17.81 -6.53 15.70
C LEU A 289 18.62 -7.38 16.71
N SER A 290 19.93 -7.54 16.47
CA SER A 290 20.82 -8.39 17.26
C SER A 290 20.81 -8.07 18.75
N TRP A 291 20.63 -6.80 19.13
CA TRP A 291 20.57 -6.35 20.52
C TRP A 291 19.26 -6.71 21.23
N LEU A 292 18.14 -6.93 20.48
CA LEU A 292 16.84 -7.34 21.05
C LEU A 292 16.71 -8.87 21.17
N GLU A 293 17.58 -9.63 20.51
CA GLU A 293 17.57 -11.10 20.48
C GLU A 293 16.18 -11.71 20.27
N PRO A 294 15.42 -11.32 19.19
CA PRO A 294 14.06 -11.76 19.02
C PRO A 294 13.97 -13.28 18.88
N LYS A 295 13.19 -13.90 19.77
CA LYS A 295 13.01 -15.37 19.78
C LYS A 295 11.79 -15.73 18.95
N VAL A 296 12.03 -16.31 17.77
CA VAL A 296 11.00 -16.68 16.81
C VAL A 296 10.46 -18.08 17.14
N GLU A 297 9.14 -18.17 17.36
CA GLU A 297 8.39 -19.41 17.53
C GLU A 297 8.16 -20.10 16.18
N SER A 298 7.62 -19.35 15.22
CA SER A 298 7.31 -19.85 13.87
C SER A 298 7.46 -18.75 12.83
N ILE A 299 7.66 -19.13 11.57
CA ILE A 299 7.67 -18.23 10.41
C ILE A 299 6.68 -18.76 9.39
N HIS A 300 5.81 -17.88 8.93
CA HIS A 300 4.93 -18.11 7.80
C HIS A 300 5.39 -17.25 6.61
N ILE A 301 5.52 -17.86 5.43
CA ILE A 301 5.84 -17.14 4.20
C ILE A 301 4.56 -16.80 3.47
N PHE A 302 4.36 -15.52 3.21
CA PHE A 302 3.23 -14.99 2.48
C PHE A 302 3.69 -14.42 1.13
N ARG A 303 3.18 -15.00 0.04
CA ARG A 303 3.53 -14.57 -1.33
C ARG A 303 2.43 -13.69 -1.89
N ILE A 304 2.80 -12.52 -2.39
CA ILE A 304 1.86 -11.57 -2.99
C ILE A 304 2.46 -10.89 -4.20
N ASN A 305 1.64 -10.67 -5.22
CA ASN A 305 1.99 -9.89 -6.39
C ASN A 305 1.64 -8.41 -6.19
N ARG A 306 2.54 -7.55 -6.58
CA ARG A 306 2.23 -6.13 -6.78
C ARG A 306 1.80 -5.96 -8.23
N ALA A 307 0.49 -5.73 -8.46
CA ALA A 307 -0.06 -5.42 -9.76
C ALA A 307 0.20 -3.94 -10.10
N GLU A 308 0.89 -3.72 -11.18
CA GLU A 308 1.37 -2.40 -11.60
C GLU A 308 1.28 -2.28 -13.14
N PRO A 309 1.19 -1.06 -13.70
CA PRO A 309 1.33 -0.91 -15.15
C PRO A 309 2.71 -1.37 -15.60
N SER A 310 2.78 -2.06 -16.73
CA SER A 310 4.03 -2.52 -17.30
C SER A 310 4.92 -1.35 -17.69
N THR A 311 6.20 -1.44 -17.35
CA THR A 311 7.24 -0.51 -17.77
C THR A 311 8.20 -1.20 -18.73
N ARG A 312 8.89 -0.45 -19.59
CA ARG A 312 9.81 -1.02 -20.60
C ARG A 312 10.89 -1.94 -20.01
N GLU A 313 11.29 -1.66 -18.76
CA GLU A 313 12.37 -2.39 -18.07
C GLU A 313 11.84 -3.29 -16.94
N GLY A 314 10.52 -3.44 -16.78
CA GLY A 314 9.92 -4.17 -15.66
C GLY A 314 10.14 -3.52 -14.29
N ASN A 315 10.67 -2.30 -14.28
CA ASN A 315 10.92 -1.55 -13.05
C ASN A 315 9.63 -1.08 -12.39
N ARG A 316 9.72 -0.72 -11.12
CA ARG A 316 8.60 -0.14 -10.37
C ARG A 316 8.22 1.21 -10.96
N PRO A 317 6.93 1.44 -11.27
CA PRO A 317 6.45 2.76 -11.64
C PRO A 317 6.67 3.79 -10.50
N ASP A 318 6.96 5.03 -10.87
CA ASP A 318 7.30 6.08 -9.92
C ASP A 318 6.07 6.82 -9.37
N THR A 319 4.99 6.86 -10.15
CA THR A 319 3.73 7.55 -9.82
C THR A 319 2.55 6.58 -9.81
N ALA A 320 1.40 7.04 -9.36
CA ALA A 320 0.13 6.41 -9.68
C ALA A 320 -0.08 6.41 -11.20
N PHE A 321 -0.77 5.39 -11.68
CA PHE A 321 -1.11 5.27 -13.10
C PHE A 321 -2.61 5.35 -13.28
N VAL A 322 -3.06 6.25 -14.14
CA VAL A 322 -4.45 6.37 -14.56
C VAL A 322 -4.50 6.58 -16.06
N SER A 323 -5.35 5.83 -16.74
CA SER A 323 -5.59 5.94 -18.18
C SER A 323 -7.08 5.92 -18.46
N LYS A 324 -7.56 6.86 -19.27
CA LYS A 324 -8.93 6.86 -19.80
C LYS A 324 -8.89 6.36 -21.25
N LEU A 325 -9.66 5.33 -21.52
CA LEU A 325 -9.76 4.65 -22.82
C LEU A 325 -11.23 4.69 -23.22
N ASN A 326 -11.57 5.55 -24.18
CA ASN A 326 -12.95 5.93 -24.44
C ASN A 326 -13.61 6.44 -23.14
N ASN A 327 -14.54 5.68 -22.58
CA ASN A 327 -15.20 6.00 -21.32
C ASN A 327 -14.78 5.11 -20.13
N LEU A 328 -13.89 4.14 -20.34
CA LEU A 328 -13.34 3.28 -19.29
C LEU A 328 -12.11 3.93 -18.66
N ILE A 329 -12.06 3.97 -17.33
CA ILE A 329 -10.86 4.40 -16.59
C ILE A 329 -10.21 3.18 -15.97
N VAL A 330 -8.87 3.06 -16.16
CA VAL A 330 -8.03 2.00 -15.59
C VAL A 330 -6.99 2.64 -14.69
N ALA A 331 -6.85 2.15 -13.45
CA ALA A 331 -6.00 2.78 -12.45
C ALA A 331 -5.27 1.80 -11.54
N TRP A 332 -3.95 2.02 -11.32
CA TRP A 332 -3.13 1.33 -10.33
C TRP A 332 -2.39 2.34 -9.45
N PRO A 333 -2.46 2.23 -8.10
CA PRO A 333 -1.81 3.19 -7.20
C PRO A 333 -0.30 3.01 -7.14
N THR A 334 0.22 1.83 -7.52
CA THR A 334 1.63 1.42 -7.45
C THR A 334 2.22 1.40 -6.04
N LYS A 335 1.67 2.15 -5.10
CA LYS A 335 2.01 2.20 -3.67
C LYS A 335 0.77 2.59 -2.86
N LEU A 336 0.67 2.09 -1.62
CA LEU A 336 -0.37 2.51 -0.67
C LEU A 336 -0.44 4.05 -0.55
N ALA A 337 0.71 4.69 -0.39
CA ALA A 337 0.82 6.13 -0.22
C ALA A 337 0.24 6.96 -1.38
N LEU A 338 0.20 6.42 -2.60
CA LEU A 338 -0.25 7.13 -3.81
C LEU A 338 -1.76 7.02 -4.08
N ALA A 339 -2.54 6.37 -3.20
CA ALA A 339 -3.99 6.29 -3.37
C ALA A 339 -4.68 7.67 -3.50
N PRO A 340 -4.30 8.70 -2.69
CA PRO A 340 -4.84 10.05 -2.86
C PRO A 340 -4.52 10.66 -4.24
N ALA A 341 -3.27 10.51 -4.70
CA ALA A 341 -2.85 11.06 -5.99
C ALA A 341 -3.55 10.37 -7.17
N LEU A 342 -3.79 9.05 -7.07
CA LEU A 342 -4.60 8.31 -8.03
C LEU A 342 -6.02 8.88 -8.09
N ALA A 343 -6.66 9.10 -6.95
CA ALA A 343 -8.02 9.65 -6.90
C ALA A 343 -8.09 11.02 -7.58
N ASP A 344 -7.10 11.91 -7.35
CA ASP A 344 -7.04 13.21 -8.03
C ASP A 344 -6.95 13.08 -9.54
N GLN A 345 -6.09 12.16 -10.03
CA GLN A 345 -5.93 11.91 -11.46
C GLN A 345 -7.23 11.37 -12.08
N VAL A 346 -7.93 10.46 -11.39
CA VAL A 346 -9.22 9.94 -11.84
C VAL A 346 -10.25 11.06 -11.88
N LEU A 347 -10.36 11.88 -10.84
CA LEU A 347 -11.32 13.00 -10.77
C LEU A 347 -11.15 13.99 -11.93
N GLN A 348 -9.91 14.24 -12.38
CA GLN A 348 -9.62 15.10 -13.53
C GLN A 348 -10.11 14.51 -14.88
N LEU A 349 -10.32 13.21 -14.94
CA LEU A 349 -10.75 12.50 -16.14
C LEU A 349 -12.25 12.18 -16.17
N LEU A 350 -12.97 12.45 -15.07
CA LEU A 350 -14.41 12.23 -15.00
C LEU A 350 -15.14 13.27 -15.85
N ASP A 351 -16.13 12.80 -16.60
CA ASP A 351 -17.07 13.68 -17.28
C ASP A 351 -18.07 14.26 -16.25
N GLU A 352 -18.50 15.50 -16.42
CA GLU A 352 -19.36 16.23 -15.47
C GLU A 352 -20.76 15.62 -15.29
N GLU A 353 -21.26 14.87 -16.28
CA GLU A 353 -22.57 14.25 -16.22
C GLU A 353 -22.58 12.93 -15.44
N SER A 354 -22.89 13.00 -14.15
CA SER A 354 -23.25 11.81 -13.37
C SER A 354 -24.78 11.70 -13.25
N LYS A 355 -25.36 10.75 -14.00
CA LYS A 355 -26.78 10.40 -13.79
C LYS A 355 -26.92 9.65 -12.48
N SER A 356 -27.89 10.05 -11.66
CA SER A 356 -28.29 9.26 -10.50
C SER A 356 -28.85 7.90 -10.97
N ALA A 357 -28.42 6.82 -10.34
CA ALA A 357 -28.98 5.50 -10.54
C ALA A 357 -29.26 4.88 -9.19
N THR A 358 -30.21 3.96 -9.14
CA THR A 358 -30.51 3.17 -7.93
C THR A 358 -29.35 2.23 -7.64
N LEU A 359 -28.90 2.20 -6.40
CA LEU A 359 -27.88 1.26 -5.95
C LEU A 359 -28.39 -0.19 -6.02
N PRO A 360 -27.52 -1.18 -6.31
CA PRO A 360 -27.94 -2.57 -6.33
C PRO A 360 -28.31 -3.06 -4.93
N GLN A 361 -29.20 -4.03 -4.86
CA GLN A 361 -29.56 -4.71 -3.61
C GLN A 361 -28.73 -5.99 -3.43
N TRP A 362 -27.42 -5.84 -3.42
CA TRP A 362 -26.47 -6.94 -3.24
C TRP A 362 -25.94 -7.00 -1.82
N PRO A 363 -25.35 -8.13 -1.39
CA PRO A 363 -24.70 -8.23 -0.09
C PRO A 363 -23.64 -7.14 0.08
N LYS A 364 -23.49 -6.62 1.31
CA LYS A 364 -22.41 -5.73 1.66
C LYS A 364 -21.08 -6.50 1.62
N ALA A 365 -20.05 -5.90 1.04
CA ALA A 365 -18.71 -6.48 1.09
C ALA A 365 -18.19 -6.51 2.54
N PRO A 366 -17.70 -7.65 3.03
CA PRO A 366 -17.09 -7.73 4.36
C PRO A 366 -15.75 -7.00 4.38
N GLU A 367 -15.26 -6.70 5.57
CA GLU A 367 -13.90 -6.19 5.77
C GLU A 367 -12.91 -7.35 5.70
N GLY A 368 -11.77 -7.13 5.09
CA GLY A 368 -10.70 -8.11 5.00
C GLY A 368 -9.88 -8.20 6.29
N HIS A 369 -9.01 -9.20 6.34
CA HIS A 369 -8.11 -9.46 7.46
C HIS A 369 -6.65 -9.45 6.98
N TYR A 370 -5.72 -9.29 7.92
CA TYR A 370 -4.30 -9.46 7.63
C TYR A 370 -4.00 -10.86 7.09
N PRO A 371 -2.97 -11.03 6.22
CA PRO A 371 -2.68 -12.31 5.58
C PRO A 371 -2.29 -13.46 6.53
N TRP A 372 -1.99 -13.14 7.78
CA TRP A 372 -1.59 -14.10 8.80
C TRP A 372 -2.66 -14.40 9.86
N VAL A 373 -3.89 -13.94 9.64
CA VAL A 373 -5.05 -14.09 10.56
C VAL A 373 -6.09 -15.00 9.93
#